data_b5fae49c3c347b35392d0f987b0c7796
#
_entry.id   b5fae49c3c347b35392d0f987b0c7796
#
_cell.length_a   1.000
_cell.length_b   1.000
_cell.length_c   1.000
_cell.angle_alpha   90.00
_cell.angle_beta   90.00
_cell.angle_gamma   90.00
#
_symmetry.space_group_name_H-M   'P 1'
#
loop_
_entity.id
_entity.type
_entity.pdbx_description
1 polymer ?
#
loop_
_entity_poly.entity_id
_entity_poly.type
_entity_poly.pdbx_seq_one_letter_code
_entity_poly.pdbx_strand_id
1 'polypeptide(L)' 'MIKIFVKWGFTDDYGRACEKDAHFDWFETQEQADEFIAKMRKGNGGYFKLWKVAEGDFAKYLRIHELMVEVENLKKEFE' A
#
# COMPACT_ATOMS: atom_id res chain seq x y z
N MET A 1 3.63 -1.57 -21.30
CA MET A 1 3.57 -2.78 -20.46
C MET A 1 2.66 -2.53 -19.26
N ILE A 2 1.69 -3.40 -19.04
CA ILE A 2 0.80 -3.29 -17.88
C ILE A 2 1.55 -3.88 -16.69
N LYS A 3 1.60 -3.14 -15.60
CA LYS A 3 2.22 -3.61 -14.36
C LYS A 3 1.17 -3.72 -13.26
N ILE A 4 1.39 -4.62 -12.33
CA ILE A 4 0.51 -4.84 -11.19
C ILE A 4 1.06 -4.02 -10.01
N PHE A 5 0.26 -3.08 -9.55
CA PHE A 5 0.58 -2.21 -8.42
C PHE A 5 -0.01 -2.78 -7.15
N VAL A 6 0.78 -2.81 -6.09
CA VAL A 6 0.34 -3.28 -4.78
C VAL A 6 0.62 -2.21 -3.74
N LYS A 7 -0.43 -1.74 -3.08
CA LYS A 7 -0.34 -0.82 -1.95
C LYS A 7 -0.62 -1.61 -0.68
N TRP A 8 0.36 -1.68 0.22
CA TRP A 8 0.28 -2.53 1.40
C TRP A 8 0.94 -1.89 2.61
N GLY A 9 0.74 -2.46 3.77
CA GLY A 9 1.35 -2.00 5.00
C GLY A 9 1.08 -2.94 6.15
N PHE A 10 1.25 -2.42 7.37
CA PHE A 10 1.06 -3.21 8.58
C PHE A 10 0.01 -2.57 9.48
N THR A 11 -0.72 -3.40 10.20
CA THR A 11 -1.62 -2.95 11.25
C THR A 11 -0.90 -2.99 12.60
N ASP A 12 -1.40 -2.21 13.56
CA ASP A 12 -0.95 -2.29 14.94
C ASP A 12 -1.72 -3.41 15.68
N ASP A 13 -1.50 -3.54 17.00
CA ASP A 13 -2.15 -4.55 17.83
C ASP A 13 -3.67 -4.37 17.92
N TYR A 14 -4.18 -3.22 17.55
CA TYR A 14 -5.61 -2.91 17.54
C TYR A 14 -6.24 -3.05 16.17
N GLY A 15 -5.51 -3.56 15.20
CA GLY A 15 -6.01 -3.71 13.84
C GLY A 15 -6.07 -2.41 13.04
N ARG A 16 -5.40 -1.35 13.50
CA ARG A 16 -5.36 -0.06 12.81
C ARG A 16 -4.14 0.04 11.92
N ALA A 17 -4.32 0.62 10.75
CA ALA A 17 -3.23 0.86 9.82
C ALA A 17 -3.24 2.32 9.38
N CYS A 18 -2.06 2.91 9.24
CA CYS A 18 -1.92 4.29 8.78
C CYS A 18 -1.57 4.28 7.30
N GLU A 19 -2.47 4.77 6.47
CA GLU A 19 -2.30 4.74 5.02
C GLU A 19 -1.11 5.58 4.54
N LYS A 20 -0.75 6.64 5.26
CA LYS A 20 0.42 7.46 4.92
C LYS A 20 1.74 6.69 5.05
N ASP A 21 1.75 5.61 5.84
CA ASP A 21 2.92 4.76 6.02
C ASP A 21 2.89 3.54 5.08
N ALA A 22 1.98 3.52 4.12
CA ALA A 22 1.85 2.43 3.17
C ALA A 22 3.09 2.28 2.30
N HIS A 23 3.39 1.04 1.96
CA HIS A 23 4.45 0.68 1.03
C HIS A 23 3.87 0.45 -0.36
N PHE A 24 4.68 0.70 -1.38
CA PHE A 24 4.29 0.54 -2.78
C PHE A 24 5.26 -0.39 -3.47
N ASP A 25 4.72 -1.46 -4.02
CA ASP A 25 5.48 -2.38 -4.85
C ASP A 25 4.71 -2.61 -6.14
N TRP A 26 5.42 -3.03 -7.17
CA TRP A 26 4.82 -3.32 -8.44
C TRP A 26 5.53 -4.47 -9.11
N PHE A 27 4.76 -5.22 -9.87
CA PHE A 27 5.19 -6.48 -10.44
C PHE A 27 4.81 -6.53 -11.91
N GLU A 28 5.52 -7.32 -12.68
CA GLU A 28 5.25 -7.46 -14.09
C GLU A 28 4.04 -8.35 -14.39
N THR A 29 3.73 -9.28 -13.48
CA THR A 29 2.61 -10.20 -13.64
C THR A 29 1.78 -10.30 -12.38
N GLN A 30 0.50 -10.68 -12.55
CA GLN A 30 -0.40 -10.95 -11.43
C GLN A 30 0.13 -12.06 -10.54
N GLU A 31 0.74 -13.08 -11.14
CA GLU A 31 1.31 -14.20 -10.41
C GLU A 31 2.41 -13.75 -9.43
N GLN A 32 3.30 -12.86 -9.88
CA GLN A 32 4.34 -12.30 -9.01
C GLN A 32 3.73 -11.50 -7.86
N ALA A 33 2.70 -10.72 -8.12
CA ALA A 33 2.01 -9.95 -7.09
C ALA A 33 1.34 -10.88 -6.07
N ASP A 34 0.69 -11.94 -6.53
CA ASP A 34 0.02 -12.91 -5.66
C ASP A 34 1.02 -13.65 -4.78
N GLU A 35 2.17 -14.02 -5.31
CA GLU A 35 3.25 -14.65 -4.54
C GLU A 35 3.78 -13.72 -3.46
N PHE A 36 3.97 -12.46 -3.79
CA PHE A 36 4.41 -11.46 -2.82
C PHE A 36 3.40 -11.32 -1.69
N ILE A 37 2.12 -11.19 -2.01
CA ILE A 37 1.05 -11.04 -1.02
C ILE A 37 0.98 -12.27 -0.11
N ALA A 38 1.03 -13.47 -0.68
CA ALA A 38 1.00 -14.70 0.08
C ALA A 38 2.18 -14.81 1.04
N LYS A 39 3.37 -14.44 0.56
CA LYS A 39 4.60 -14.47 1.36
C LYS A 39 4.51 -13.48 2.53
N MET A 40 4.01 -12.28 2.28
CA MET A 40 3.86 -11.26 3.32
C MET A 40 2.84 -11.65 4.38
N ARG A 41 1.72 -12.23 3.98
CA ARG A 41 0.70 -12.72 4.90
C ARG A 41 1.23 -13.85 5.78
N LYS A 42 1.99 -14.77 5.19
CA LYS A 42 2.58 -15.87 5.93
C LYS A 42 3.63 -15.41 6.95
N GLY A 43 4.47 -14.44 6.56
CA GLY A 43 5.56 -13.95 7.40
C GLY A 43 5.11 -13.00 8.51
N ASN A 44 3.98 -12.30 8.34
CA ASN A 44 3.55 -11.25 9.25
C ASN A 44 2.24 -11.57 9.98
N GLY A 45 1.67 -12.74 9.77
CA GLY A 45 0.43 -13.15 10.42
C GLY A 45 -0.71 -12.18 10.11
N GLY A 46 -1.45 -11.76 11.14
CA GLY A 46 -2.58 -10.86 11.00
C GLY A 46 -2.22 -9.38 10.88
N TYR A 47 -0.94 -9.04 10.89
CA TYR A 47 -0.51 -7.63 10.84
C TYR A 47 -0.35 -7.09 9.43
N PHE A 48 -0.39 -7.93 8.41
CA PHE A 48 -0.31 -7.49 7.03
C PHE A 48 -1.63 -6.88 6.56
N LYS A 49 -1.56 -5.67 5.99
CA LYS A 49 -2.72 -4.96 5.44
C LYS A 49 -2.53 -4.74 3.95
N LEU A 50 -3.49 -5.18 3.15
CA LEU A 50 -3.52 -4.93 1.72
C LEU A 50 -4.56 -3.86 1.44
N TRP A 51 -4.14 -2.70 0.92
CA TRP A 51 -5.06 -1.64 0.56
C TRP A 51 -5.57 -1.75 -0.86
N LYS A 52 -4.65 -2.03 -1.79
CA LYS A 52 -5.03 -2.06 -3.19
C LYS A 52 -4.11 -2.93 -4.01
N VAL A 53 -4.70 -3.67 -4.94
CA VAL A 53 -4.01 -4.34 -6.04
C VAL A 53 -4.69 -3.86 -7.32
N ALA A 54 -3.93 -3.31 -8.24
CA ALA A 54 -4.50 -2.77 -9.47
C ALA A 54 -3.50 -2.84 -10.62
N GLU A 55 -4.03 -2.98 -11.82
CA GLU A 55 -3.24 -2.81 -13.03
C GLU A 55 -3.19 -1.33 -13.36
N GLY A 56 -2.06 -0.84 -13.84
CA GLY A 56 -2.01 0.51 -14.32
C GLY A 56 -0.70 1.23 -14.14
N ASP A 57 -0.78 2.55 -14.14
CA ASP A 57 0.36 3.44 -14.05
C ASP A 57 0.75 3.65 -12.59
N PHE A 58 1.91 3.11 -12.23
CA PHE A 58 2.48 3.26 -10.89
C PHE A 58 2.63 4.73 -10.49
N ALA A 59 3.09 5.57 -11.39
CA ALA A 59 3.31 6.99 -11.10
C ALA A 59 2.01 7.69 -10.66
N LYS A 60 0.89 7.33 -11.28
CA LYS A 60 -0.42 7.88 -10.94
C LYS A 60 -0.83 7.50 -9.52
N TYR A 61 -0.68 6.24 -9.14
CA TYR A 61 -1.02 5.78 -7.79
C TYR A 61 -0.10 6.39 -6.74
N LEU A 62 1.19 6.49 -7.04
CA LEU A 62 2.14 7.13 -6.14
C LEU A 62 1.79 8.61 -5.91
N ARG A 63 1.39 9.32 -6.96
CA ARG A 63 0.99 10.73 -6.85
C ARG A 63 -0.24 10.90 -5.96
N ILE A 64 -1.22 10.01 -6.08
CA ILE A 64 -2.40 10.04 -5.22
C ILE A 64 -1.99 9.88 -3.76
N HIS A 65 -1.10 8.94 -3.48
CA HIS A 65 -0.60 8.72 -2.11
C HIS A 65 0.12 9.98 -1.57
N GLU A 66 0.99 10.58 -2.35
CA GLU A 66 1.72 11.80 -1.96
C GLU A 66 0.75 12.93 -1.59
N LEU A 67 -0.32 13.10 -2.37
CA LEU A 67 -1.33 14.10 -2.08
C LEU A 67 -2.10 13.80 -0.79
N MET A 68 -2.37 12.53 -0.51
CA MET A 68 -3.03 12.12 0.74
C MET A 68 -2.15 12.42 1.95
N VAL A 69 -0.86 12.15 1.87
CA VAL A 69 0.10 12.45 2.94
C VAL A 69 0.17 13.96 3.17
N GLU A 70 0.23 14.75 2.10
CA GLU A 70 0.25 16.21 2.19
C GLU A 70 -0.98 16.77 2.89
N VAL A 71 -2.17 16.27 2.55
CA VAL A 71 -3.42 16.66 3.20
C VAL A 71 -3.40 16.34 4.68
N GLU A 72 -2.94 15.15 5.06
CA GLU A 72 -2.84 14.76 6.47
C GLU A 72 -1.91 15.67 7.25
N ASN A 73 -0.75 16.02 6.67
CA ASN A 73 0.20 16.92 7.32
C ASN A 73 -0.37 18.33 7.49
N LEU A 74 -1.11 18.83 6.51
CA LEU A 74 -1.75 20.13 6.59
C LEU A 74 -2.85 20.16 7.66
N LYS A 75 -3.61 19.10 7.80
CA LYS A 75 -4.66 19.00 8.84
C LYS A 75 -4.05 19.10 10.24
N LYS A 76 -2.89 18.52 10.45
CA LYS A 76 -2.20 18.55 11.74
C LYS A 76 -1.79 19.97 12.16
N GLU A 77 -1.54 20.84 11.21
CA GLU A 77 -1.18 22.22 11.50
C GLU A 77 -2.35 23.03 12.08
N PHE A 78 -3.58 22.55 11.90
CA PHE A 78 -4.79 23.20 12.39
C PHE A 78 -5.40 22.56 13.65
N GLU A 79 -4.75 21.53 14.15
CA GLU A 79 -5.20 20.84 15.37
C GLU A 79 -4.59 21.41 16.65
#